data_8f152159ecf5fbf52b346e9c97ac893e
#
_entry.id   8f152159ecf5fbf52b346e9c97ac893e
#
_cell.length_a   1.000
_cell.length_b   1.000
_cell.length_c   1.000
_cell.angle_alpha   90.00
_cell.angle_beta   90.00
_cell.angle_gamma   90.00
#
_symmetry.space_group_name_H-M   'P 1'
#
loop_
_entity.id
_entity.type
_entity.pdbx_description
1 polymer ?
#
loop_
_entity_poly.entity_id
_entity_poly.type
_entity_poly.pdbx_seq_one_letter_code
_entity_poly.pdbx_strand_id
1 'polypeptide(L)'
;MIIRNKHIPFKGFAVMNILGFLFVREEVEVSPTILRHEAIHTRQQYEIMVASAILFLWVVNTYSWWCYLLIIFAMPMVLYALAWLVALVLPPYNSAYKDSPFEREAYANQSSPNYLDSRPYFAWVRYIRKS
;
A
#
# COMPACT_ATOMS: atom_id res chain seq x y z
N MET A 1 -11.09 -8.47 4.31
CA MET A 1 -12.54 -8.23 4.57
C MET A 1 -13.04 -7.17 3.60
N ILE A 2 -14.18 -7.39 2.93
CA ILE A 2 -14.75 -6.45 1.94
C ILE A 2 -15.86 -5.65 2.61
N ILE A 3 -15.79 -4.33 2.52
CA ILE A 3 -16.77 -3.38 3.05
C ILE A 3 -17.32 -2.58 1.87
N ARG A 4 -18.62 -2.72 1.59
CA ARG A 4 -19.28 -1.97 0.53
C ARG A 4 -19.86 -0.67 1.07
N ASN A 5 -19.62 0.45 0.36
CA ASN A 5 -20.06 1.76 0.81
C ASN A 5 -20.26 2.70 -0.39
N LYS A 6 -21.22 3.64 -0.26
CA LYS A 6 -21.49 4.66 -1.29
C LYS A 6 -20.50 5.83 -1.28
N HIS A 7 -19.87 6.08 -0.13
CA HIS A 7 -19.05 7.28 0.10
C HIS A 7 -17.54 7.01 0.07
N ILE A 8 -17.14 5.75 0.36
CA ILE A 8 -15.74 5.31 0.40
C ILE A 8 -15.59 4.13 -0.57
N PRO A 9 -14.60 4.15 -1.48
CA PRO A 9 -13.58 5.17 -1.75
C PRO A 9 -14.14 6.45 -2.41
N PHE A 10 -13.33 7.52 -2.37
CA PHE A 10 -13.67 8.81 -2.99
C PHE A 10 -13.90 8.68 -4.50
N LYS A 11 -14.58 9.68 -5.10
CA LYS A 11 -14.81 9.71 -6.54
C LYS A 11 -13.50 9.57 -7.32
N GLY A 12 -13.47 8.63 -8.27
CA GLY A 12 -12.28 8.30 -9.06
C GLY A 12 -11.56 7.00 -8.66
N PHE A 13 -11.87 6.44 -7.49
CA PHE A 13 -11.34 5.15 -7.05
C PHE A 13 -12.44 4.11 -6.97
N ALA A 14 -12.18 2.93 -7.54
CA ALA A 14 -13.12 1.81 -7.50
C ALA A 14 -13.01 1.01 -6.19
N VAL A 15 -11.78 0.82 -5.72
CA VAL A 15 -11.42 0.07 -4.52
C VAL A 15 -10.35 0.84 -3.76
N MET A 16 -10.39 0.78 -2.44
CA MET A 16 -9.36 1.29 -1.54
C MET A 16 -9.03 0.23 -0.50
N ASN A 17 -7.76 -0.06 -0.34
CA ASN A 17 -7.27 -1.08 0.57
C ASN A 17 -6.51 -0.43 1.74
N ILE A 18 -6.96 -0.72 2.95
CA ILE A 18 -6.29 -0.31 4.18
C ILE A 18 -6.05 -1.56 5.02
N LEU A 19 -4.82 -2.02 5.10
CA LEU A 19 -4.39 -3.17 5.91
C LEU A 19 -5.24 -4.44 5.71
N GLY A 20 -5.70 -4.69 4.47
CA GLY A 20 -6.54 -5.84 4.13
C GLY A 20 -8.05 -5.61 4.29
N PHE A 21 -8.47 -4.42 4.74
CA PHE A 21 -9.85 -3.98 4.65
C PHE A 21 -10.07 -3.34 3.29
N LEU A 22 -10.87 -3.98 2.46
CA LEU A 22 -11.19 -3.49 1.12
C LEU A 22 -12.48 -2.69 1.16
N PHE A 23 -12.37 -1.40 0.96
CA PHE A 23 -13.52 -0.52 0.75
C PHE A 23 -13.85 -0.48 -0.73
N VAL A 24 -15.03 -0.93 -1.08
CA VAL A 24 -15.48 -1.07 -2.47
C VAL A 24 -16.75 -0.26 -2.67
N ARG A 25 -16.83 0.50 -3.76
CA ARG A 25 -18.07 1.17 -4.13
C ARG A 25 -19.14 0.13 -4.48
N GLU A 26 -20.39 0.41 -4.13
CA GLU A 26 -21.50 -0.52 -4.33
C GLU A 26 -21.68 -0.96 -5.80
N GLU A 27 -21.35 -0.06 -6.74
CA GLU A 27 -21.52 -0.30 -8.18
C GLU A 27 -20.39 -1.16 -8.79
N VAL A 28 -19.32 -1.45 -8.02
CA VAL A 28 -18.11 -2.13 -8.52
C VAL A 28 -18.20 -3.63 -8.29
N GLU A 29 -18.10 -4.40 -9.38
CA GLU A 29 -17.88 -5.84 -9.29
C GLU A 29 -16.40 -6.14 -8.99
N VAL A 30 -16.18 -6.89 -7.92
CA VAL A 30 -14.83 -7.27 -7.49
C VAL A 30 -14.44 -8.58 -8.15
N SER A 31 -13.61 -8.49 -9.19
CA SER A 31 -13.07 -9.66 -9.86
C SER A 31 -11.94 -10.32 -9.04
N PRO A 32 -11.65 -11.62 -9.29
CA PRO A 32 -10.50 -12.29 -8.66
C PRO A 32 -9.17 -11.60 -8.92
N THR A 33 -9.03 -10.93 -10.07
CA THR A 33 -7.84 -10.15 -10.43
C THR A 33 -7.69 -8.93 -9.53
N ILE A 34 -8.77 -8.19 -9.28
CA ILE A 34 -8.79 -7.06 -8.35
C ILE A 34 -8.42 -7.53 -6.94
N LEU A 35 -8.98 -8.66 -6.49
CA LEU A 35 -8.66 -9.20 -5.17
C LEU A 35 -7.17 -9.54 -5.01
N ARG A 36 -6.55 -10.12 -6.04
CA ARG A 36 -5.10 -10.40 -6.03
C ARG A 36 -4.28 -9.13 -6.03
N HIS A 37 -4.65 -8.14 -6.84
CA HIS A 37 -4.01 -6.83 -6.87
C HIS A 37 -4.00 -6.21 -5.46
N GLU A 38 -5.15 -6.14 -4.82
CA GLU A 38 -5.30 -5.59 -3.48
C GLU A 38 -4.59 -6.42 -2.39
N ALA A 39 -4.52 -7.74 -2.57
CA ALA A 39 -3.77 -8.60 -1.65
C ALA A 39 -2.26 -8.35 -1.73
N ILE A 40 -1.72 -8.00 -2.91
CA ILE A 40 -0.32 -7.57 -3.06
C ILE A 40 -0.11 -6.27 -2.29
N HIS A 41 -1.00 -5.28 -2.43
CA HIS A 41 -0.92 -4.03 -1.67
C HIS A 41 -1.00 -4.26 -0.15
N THR A 42 -1.81 -5.19 0.30
CA THR A 42 -1.86 -5.56 1.72
C THR A 42 -0.49 -6.04 2.22
N ARG A 43 0.19 -6.89 1.46
CA ARG A 43 1.55 -7.35 1.80
C ARG A 43 2.56 -6.21 1.83
N GLN A 44 2.52 -5.32 0.84
CA GLN A 44 3.37 -4.14 0.78
C GLN A 44 3.16 -3.22 2.00
N GLN A 45 1.91 -2.99 2.40
CA GLN A 45 1.56 -2.18 3.58
C GLN A 45 2.14 -2.79 4.86
N TYR A 46 2.00 -4.10 5.06
CA TYR A 46 2.60 -4.78 6.22
C TYR A 46 4.12 -4.71 6.23
N GLU A 47 4.78 -4.87 5.08
CA GLU A 47 6.23 -4.75 4.96
C GLU A 47 6.73 -3.36 5.34
N ILE A 48 6.07 -2.31 4.83
CA ILE A 48 6.40 -0.92 5.17
C ILE A 48 6.15 -0.67 6.66
N MET A 49 5.06 -1.20 7.20
CA MET A 49 4.72 -1.06 8.61
C MET A 49 5.78 -1.68 9.51
N VAL A 50 6.20 -2.91 9.21
CA VAL A 50 7.24 -3.61 9.97
C VAL A 50 8.58 -2.89 9.84
N ALA A 51 9.00 -2.51 8.62
CA ALA A 51 10.24 -1.78 8.40
C ALA A 51 10.25 -0.43 9.13
N SER A 52 9.12 0.28 9.11
CA SER A 52 8.96 1.55 9.83
C SER A 52 9.04 1.36 11.35
N ALA A 53 8.42 0.30 11.88
CA ALA A 53 8.46 -0.03 13.29
C ALA A 53 9.90 -0.36 13.75
N ILE A 54 10.65 -1.14 12.96
CA ILE A 54 12.06 -1.47 13.25
C ILE A 54 12.93 -0.21 13.23
N LEU A 55 12.82 0.59 12.17
CA LEU A 55 13.55 1.86 12.05
C LEU A 55 13.24 2.77 13.24
N PHE A 56 11.99 2.79 13.63
CA PHE A 56 11.52 3.60 14.74
C PHE A 56 12.03 3.13 16.09
N LEU A 57 11.98 1.82 16.37
CA LEU A 57 12.58 1.24 17.59
C LEU A 57 14.08 1.58 17.67
N TRP A 58 14.76 1.62 16.54
CA TRP A 58 16.17 2.03 16.48
C TRP A 58 16.36 3.53 16.79
N VAL A 59 15.57 4.40 16.22
CA VAL A 59 15.62 5.86 16.43
C VAL A 59 15.23 6.22 17.87
N VAL A 60 14.23 5.57 18.44
CA VAL A 60 13.66 5.96 19.74
C VAL A 60 14.39 5.33 20.92
N ASN A 61 15.20 4.31 20.70
CA ASN A 61 16.15 3.91 21.74
C ASN A 61 17.06 5.07 22.18
N THR A 62 17.04 6.16 21.40
CA THR A 62 17.78 7.41 21.64
C THR A 62 16.90 8.51 22.29
N TYR A 63 15.57 8.38 22.29
CA TYR A 63 14.62 9.42 22.75
C TYR A 63 13.56 8.86 23.71
N SER A 64 12.83 9.74 24.37
CA SER A 64 11.88 9.43 25.45
C SER A 64 10.71 8.51 25.01
N TRP A 65 10.35 7.54 25.83
CA TRP A 65 9.42 6.44 25.57
C TRP A 65 7.97 6.85 25.15
N TRP A 66 7.53 8.06 25.50
CA TRP A 66 6.21 8.57 25.11
C TRP A 66 6.04 8.76 23.58
N CYS A 67 7.13 8.97 22.87
CA CYS A 67 7.12 9.05 21.42
C CYS A 67 6.84 7.70 20.76
N TYR A 68 7.03 6.58 21.47
CA TYR A 68 6.86 5.23 20.93
C TYR A 68 5.43 4.94 20.46
N LEU A 69 4.44 5.29 21.26
CA LEU A 69 3.05 4.97 20.95
C LEU A 69 2.52 5.80 19.76
N LEU A 70 2.84 7.08 19.73
CA LEU A 70 2.39 7.95 18.63
C LEU A 70 3.03 7.58 17.29
N ILE A 71 4.29 7.18 17.29
CA ILE A 71 5.03 6.97 16.05
C ILE A 71 4.88 5.53 15.53
N ILE A 72 4.77 4.51 16.38
CA ILE A 72 4.50 3.12 15.94
C ILE A 72 3.18 3.05 15.16
N PHE A 73 2.15 3.79 15.59
CA PHE A 73 0.87 3.79 14.90
C PHE A 73 0.76 4.82 13.76
N ALA A 74 1.37 5.99 13.91
CA ALA A 74 1.23 7.07 12.94
C ALA A 74 2.26 7.01 11.80
N MET A 75 3.50 6.62 12.05
CA MET A 75 4.60 6.68 11.08
C MET A 75 4.38 5.80 9.83
N PRO A 76 3.92 4.53 9.94
CA PRO A 76 3.65 3.73 8.75
C PRO A 76 2.56 4.34 7.87
N MET A 77 1.52 4.90 8.48
CA MET A 77 0.44 5.57 7.76
C MET A 77 0.92 6.88 7.13
N VAL A 78 1.75 7.65 7.83
CA VAL A 78 2.35 8.90 7.33
C VAL A 78 3.30 8.61 6.17
N LEU A 79 4.17 7.62 6.26
CA LEU A 79 5.08 7.26 5.17
C LEU A 79 4.33 6.76 3.94
N TYR A 80 3.28 5.96 4.14
CA TYR A 80 2.43 5.52 3.04
C TYR A 80 1.66 6.69 2.43
N ALA A 81 1.11 7.58 3.24
CA ALA A 81 0.43 8.80 2.79
C ALA A 81 1.38 9.77 2.09
N LEU A 82 2.62 9.92 2.59
CA LEU A 82 3.64 10.74 1.94
C LEU A 82 4.07 10.14 0.60
N ALA A 83 4.27 8.84 0.51
CA ALA A 83 4.56 8.16 -0.76
C ALA A 83 3.41 8.37 -1.77
N TRP A 84 2.17 8.32 -1.31
CA TRP A 84 0.99 8.59 -2.11
C TRP A 84 0.87 10.07 -2.51
N LEU A 85 1.13 11.00 -1.58
CA LEU A 85 1.16 12.44 -1.86
C LEU A 85 2.27 12.82 -2.85
N VAL A 86 3.46 12.25 -2.71
CA VAL A 86 4.56 12.44 -3.68
C VAL A 86 4.16 11.94 -5.06
N ALA A 87 3.48 10.79 -5.14
CA ALA A 87 2.96 10.26 -6.39
C ALA A 87 1.85 11.15 -7.01
N LEU A 88 1.08 11.89 -6.18
CA LEU A 88 0.06 12.83 -6.66
C LEU A 88 0.64 14.17 -7.13
N VAL A 89 1.75 14.63 -6.54
CA VAL A 89 2.31 15.96 -6.78
C VAL A 89 3.34 15.97 -7.90
N LEU A 90 3.99 14.84 -8.19
CA LEU A 90 4.97 14.75 -9.28
C LEU A 90 4.29 14.47 -10.62
N PRO A 91 4.47 15.35 -11.64
CA PRO A 91 3.92 15.12 -12.96
C PRO A 91 4.62 13.95 -13.69
N PRO A 92 3.91 13.23 -14.56
CA PRO A 92 2.53 13.42 -14.97
C PRO A 92 1.53 12.78 -13.98
N TYR A 93 0.59 13.55 -13.49
CA TYR A 93 -0.30 13.24 -12.35
C TYR A 93 -1.05 11.90 -12.44
N ASN A 94 -1.35 11.42 -13.64
CA ASN A 94 -2.06 10.15 -13.86
C ASN A 94 -1.14 8.94 -14.01
N SER A 95 0.13 9.14 -14.37
CA SER A 95 1.11 8.05 -14.53
C SER A 95 1.95 7.84 -13.27
N ALA A 96 2.14 8.87 -12.44
CA ALA A 96 2.93 8.76 -11.22
C ALA A 96 2.34 7.72 -10.23
N TYR A 97 1.02 7.67 -10.11
CA TYR A 97 0.35 6.66 -9.29
C TYR A 97 0.57 5.26 -9.86
N LYS A 98 0.22 5.04 -11.14
CA LYS A 98 0.37 3.75 -11.83
C LYS A 98 1.84 3.34 -12.00
N ASP A 99 2.75 4.30 -12.08
CA ASP A 99 4.21 4.11 -12.22
C ASP A 99 4.91 3.96 -10.87
N SER A 100 4.19 4.03 -9.75
CA SER A 100 4.78 3.74 -8.44
C SER A 100 5.28 2.30 -8.38
N PRO A 101 6.38 2.00 -7.68
CA PRO A 101 6.90 0.64 -7.55
C PRO A 101 5.86 -0.34 -7.03
N PHE A 102 4.97 0.12 -6.16
CA PHE A 102 3.89 -0.67 -5.56
C PHE A 102 2.86 -1.09 -6.59
N GLU A 103 2.37 -0.13 -7.38
CA GLU A 103 1.40 -0.40 -8.44
C GLU A 103 2.01 -1.26 -9.55
N ARG A 104 3.26 -0.99 -9.94
CA ARG A 104 3.94 -1.79 -10.97
C ARG A 104 4.10 -3.25 -10.55
N GLU A 105 4.44 -3.53 -9.29
CA GLU A 105 4.45 -4.89 -8.78
C GLU A 105 3.04 -5.51 -8.84
N ALA A 106 2.03 -4.79 -8.37
CA ALA A 106 0.66 -5.28 -8.32
C ALA A 106 0.11 -5.57 -9.72
N TYR A 107 0.26 -4.64 -10.67
CA TYR A 107 -0.17 -4.84 -12.06
C TYR A 107 0.57 -5.97 -12.77
N ALA A 108 1.88 -6.10 -12.54
CA ALA A 108 2.68 -7.17 -13.17
C ALA A 108 2.25 -8.57 -12.71
N ASN A 109 1.73 -8.70 -11.48
CA ASN A 109 1.51 -9.99 -10.84
C ASN A 109 0.04 -10.32 -10.53
N GLN A 110 -0.89 -9.38 -10.74
CA GLN A 110 -2.32 -9.57 -10.44
C GLN A 110 -2.96 -10.75 -11.20
N SER A 111 -2.41 -11.13 -12.33
CA SER A 111 -2.89 -12.26 -13.14
C SER A 111 -2.38 -13.62 -12.67
N SER A 112 -1.39 -13.66 -11.78
CA SER A 112 -0.75 -14.89 -11.31
C SER A 112 -1.39 -15.36 -10.00
N PRO A 113 -2.15 -16.48 -9.98
CA PRO A 113 -2.88 -16.91 -8.78
C PRO A 113 -1.98 -17.23 -7.58
N ASN A 114 -0.79 -17.77 -7.85
CA ASN A 114 0.13 -18.27 -6.82
C ASN A 114 1.28 -17.29 -6.51
N TYR A 115 1.20 -16.05 -7.00
CA TYR A 115 2.29 -15.08 -6.80
C TYR A 115 2.58 -14.83 -5.32
N LEU A 116 1.56 -14.66 -4.50
CA LEU A 116 1.69 -14.37 -3.08
C LEU A 116 2.35 -15.51 -2.28
N ASP A 117 2.25 -16.76 -2.75
CA ASP A 117 2.84 -17.92 -2.07
C ASP A 117 4.38 -17.96 -2.21
N SER A 118 4.88 -17.43 -3.34
CA SER A 118 6.32 -17.40 -3.66
C SER A 118 6.92 -15.99 -3.63
N ARG A 119 6.12 -14.97 -3.30
CA ARG A 119 6.54 -13.56 -3.29
C ARG A 119 7.60 -13.31 -2.22
N PRO A 120 8.82 -12.85 -2.58
CA PRO A 120 9.83 -12.47 -1.60
C PRO A 120 9.40 -11.20 -0.84
N TYR A 121 9.94 -11.03 0.37
CA TYR A 121 9.78 -9.78 1.12
C TYR A 121 10.36 -8.60 0.34
N PHE A 122 9.70 -7.47 0.41
CA PHE A 122 10.10 -6.22 -0.28
C PHE A 122 10.24 -6.38 -1.81
N ALA A 123 9.44 -7.24 -2.43
CA ALA A 123 9.49 -7.48 -3.87
C ALA A 123 9.32 -6.20 -4.70
N TRP A 124 8.54 -5.23 -4.21
CA TRP A 124 8.32 -3.93 -4.84
C TRP A 124 9.62 -3.12 -5.07
N VAL A 125 10.68 -3.37 -4.30
CA VAL A 125 11.98 -2.70 -4.47
C VAL A 125 12.57 -2.96 -5.86
N ARG A 126 12.29 -4.13 -6.47
CA ARG A 126 12.73 -4.48 -7.82
C ARG A 126 12.09 -3.61 -8.89
N TYR A 127 10.95 -3.00 -8.58
CA TYR A 127 10.19 -2.15 -9.49
C TYR A 127 10.50 -0.66 -9.35
N ILE A 128 11.46 -0.26 -8.50
CA ILE A 128 11.91 1.14 -8.36
C ILE A 128 12.60 1.61 -9.65
N ARG A 129 13.41 0.75 -10.27
CA ARG A 129 14.03 1.08 -11.55
C ARG A 129 13.04 0.85 -12.69
N LYS A 130 12.84 1.88 -13.50
CA LYS A 130 12.22 1.70 -14.82
C LYS A 130 13.19 0.87 -15.67
N SER A 131 12.81 -0.36 -16.01
CA SER A 131 13.46 -1.10 -17.09
C SER A 131 13.07 -0.49 -18.43
#